data_803f5fa56836c45c70426712af59cbd2
#
_entry.id   803f5fa56836c45c70426712af59cbd2
#
_cell.length_a   1.000
_cell.length_b   1.000
_cell.length_c   1.000
_cell.angle_alpha   90.00
_cell.angle_beta   90.00
_cell.angle_gamma   90.00
#
_symmetry.space_group_name_H-M   'P 1'
#
loop_
_entity.id
_entity.type
_entity.pdbx_description
1 polymer ?
#
loop_
_entity_poly.entity_id
_entity_poly.type
_entity_poly.pdbx_seq_one_letter_code
_entity_poly.pdbx_strand_id
1 'polypeptide(L)' 'MSAETSLILVKVEDAASVDRELEHASAVLREKATSWGLLVTRVDFTTYTLALSPDIPFGFTRELDLL' A
#
# COMPACT_ATOMS: atom_id res chain seq x y z
N MET A 1 -9.01 11.43 -17.56
CA MET A 1 -8.64 11.17 -17.03
C MET A 1 -8.05 10.50 -16.39
N SER A 2 -7.64 10.53 -16.28
CA SER A 2 -7.18 9.49 -15.93
C SER A 2 -7.23 9.28 -14.60
N ALA A 3 -7.65 8.27 -14.21
CA ALA A 3 -7.64 7.95 -12.92
C ALA A 3 -6.26 7.79 -12.54
N GLU A 4 -5.85 8.57 -11.67
CA GLU A 4 -4.59 8.46 -11.14
C GLU A 4 -4.55 7.31 -10.23
N THR A 5 -3.94 6.26 -10.59
CA THR A 5 -3.73 5.14 -9.70
C THR A 5 -2.41 5.33 -9.01
N SER A 6 -2.45 5.69 -7.77
CA SER A 6 -1.22 5.82 -7.01
C SER A 6 -0.83 4.44 -6.51
N LEU A 7 0.10 3.82 -7.17
CA LEU A 7 0.58 2.49 -6.82
C LEU A 7 2.04 2.59 -6.43
N ILE A 8 2.39 2.07 -5.27
CA ILE A 8 3.76 2.05 -4.81
C ILE A 8 4.20 0.60 -4.69
N LEU A 9 5.32 0.29 -5.31
CA LEU A 9 5.93 -1.03 -5.20
C LEU A 9 7.02 -0.95 -4.13
N VAL A 10 6.91 -1.80 -3.12
CA VAL A 10 7.87 -1.83 -2.02
C VAL A 10 8.60 -3.16 -2.06
N LYS A 11 9.91 -3.10 -2.21
CA LYS A 11 10.76 -4.28 -2.11
C LYS A 11 11.66 -4.14 -0.91
N VAL A 12 11.73 -5.19 -0.10
CA VAL A 12 12.57 -5.17 1.09
C VAL A 12 13.59 -6.29 0.98
N GLU A 13 14.73 -6.10 1.64
CA GLU A 13 15.79 -7.11 1.59
C GLU A 13 15.64 -8.13 2.69
N ASP A 14 14.94 -7.78 3.75
CA ASP A 14 14.73 -8.73 4.84
C ASP A 14 13.43 -8.39 5.54
N ALA A 15 12.98 -9.32 6.36
CA ALA A 15 11.70 -9.18 7.04
C ALA A 15 11.69 -8.04 8.04
N ALA A 16 12.85 -7.69 8.57
CA ALA A 16 12.91 -6.63 9.58
C ALA A 16 12.60 -5.26 8.99
N SER A 17 12.80 -5.09 7.68
CA SER A 17 12.54 -3.81 7.03
C SER A 17 11.11 -3.64 6.57
N VAL A 18 10.30 -4.70 6.59
CA VAL A 18 8.96 -4.66 6.03
C VAL A 18 8.09 -3.61 6.69
N ASP A 19 8.02 -3.64 8.02
CA ASP A 19 7.13 -2.73 8.73
C ASP A 19 7.51 -1.29 8.47
N ARG A 20 8.80 -0.98 8.50
CA ARG A 20 9.24 0.38 8.30
C ARG A 20 8.97 0.85 6.88
N GLU A 21 9.26 0.01 5.90
CA GLU A 21 9.03 0.40 4.52
C GLU A 21 7.55 0.55 4.20
N LEU A 22 6.73 -0.34 4.73
CA LEU A 22 5.29 -0.23 4.52
C LEU A 22 4.72 0.99 5.20
N GLU A 23 5.21 1.30 6.40
CA GLU A 23 4.74 2.48 7.11
C GLU A 23 5.10 3.76 6.35
N HIS A 24 6.32 3.81 5.83
CA HIS A 24 6.74 4.98 5.07
C HIS A 24 5.90 5.14 3.80
N ALA A 25 5.71 4.06 3.06
CA ALA A 25 4.93 4.12 1.83
C ALA A 25 3.46 4.45 2.13
N SER A 26 2.92 3.92 3.22
CA SER A 26 1.56 4.23 3.60
C SER A 26 1.39 5.71 3.92
N ALA A 27 2.37 6.29 4.60
CA ALA A 27 2.30 7.71 4.94
C ALA A 27 2.28 8.56 3.68
N VAL A 28 3.08 8.19 2.69
CA VAL A 28 3.11 8.93 1.43
C VAL A 28 1.75 8.86 0.74
N LEU A 29 1.14 7.68 0.69
CA LEU A 29 -0.16 7.54 0.05
C LEU A 29 -1.26 8.25 0.82
N ARG A 30 -1.19 8.24 2.15
CA ARG A 30 -2.21 8.90 2.95
C ARG A 30 -2.23 10.39 2.73
N GLU A 31 -1.08 10.98 2.43
CA GLU A 31 -1.06 12.40 2.13
C GLU A 31 -1.79 12.73 0.84
N LYS A 32 -1.86 11.78 -0.07
CA LYS A 32 -2.56 11.97 -1.33
C LYS A 32 -4.00 11.53 -1.27
N ALA A 33 -4.35 10.73 -0.28
CA ALA A 33 -5.69 10.17 -0.19
C ALA A 33 -6.66 11.21 0.33
N THR A 34 -7.81 11.32 -0.31
CA THR A 34 -8.85 12.22 0.17
C THR A 34 -10.16 11.50 0.42
N SER A 35 -10.36 10.32 -0.18
CA SER A 35 -11.63 9.63 0.02
C SER A 35 -11.50 8.12 -0.03
N TRP A 36 -10.31 7.59 -0.31
CA TRP A 36 -10.14 6.15 -0.44
C TRP A 36 -9.16 5.65 0.61
N GLY A 37 -9.35 4.40 1.03
CA GLY A 37 -8.42 3.75 1.93
C GLY A 37 -7.28 3.08 1.20
N LEU A 38 -6.46 2.35 1.95
CA LEU A 38 -5.27 1.73 1.41
C LEU A 38 -5.47 0.23 1.25
N LEU A 39 -4.92 -0.30 0.16
CA LEU A 39 -4.84 -1.73 -0.06
C LEU A 39 -3.37 -2.11 -0.13
N VAL A 40 -2.96 -2.98 0.79
CA VAL A 40 -1.60 -3.49 0.83
C VAL A 40 -1.65 -4.94 0.35
N THR A 41 -0.91 -5.25 -0.71
CA THR A 41 -0.90 -6.58 -1.27
C THR A 41 0.49 -7.18 -1.15
N ARG A 42 0.58 -8.37 -0.54
CA ARG A 42 1.84 -9.10 -0.51
C ARG A 42 1.92 -9.96 -1.75
N VAL A 43 2.87 -9.62 -2.63
CA VAL A 43 3.04 -10.33 -3.89
C VAL A 43 3.97 -11.53 -3.71
N ASP A 44 5.04 -11.33 -2.94
CA ASP A 44 5.93 -12.44 -2.56
C ASP A 44 6.57 -12.05 -1.23
N PHE A 45 7.53 -12.85 -0.78
CA PHE A 45 8.08 -12.67 0.57
C PHE A 45 8.77 -11.33 0.76
N THR A 46 9.21 -10.70 -0.33
CA THR A 46 9.95 -9.45 -0.21
C THR A 46 9.34 -8.33 -1.02
N THR A 47 8.17 -8.55 -1.63
CA THR A 47 7.57 -7.56 -2.51
C THR A 47 6.14 -7.27 -2.10
N TYR A 48 5.83 -6.00 -1.92
CA TYR A 48 4.50 -5.55 -1.54
C TYR A 48 4.07 -4.43 -2.47
N THR A 49 2.78 -4.29 -2.68
CA THR A 49 2.24 -3.13 -3.39
C THR A 49 1.26 -2.43 -2.47
N LEU A 50 1.25 -1.11 -2.55
CA LEU A 50 0.30 -0.29 -1.82
C LEU A 50 -0.43 0.58 -2.81
N ALA A 51 -1.74 0.64 -2.70
CA ALA A 51 -2.54 1.44 -3.62
C ALA A 51 -3.75 1.98 -2.88
N LEU A 52 -4.30 3.06 -3.39
CA LEU A 52 -5.57 3.57 -2.91
C LEU A 52 -6.69 2.78 -3.58
N SER A 53 -7.72 2.45 -2.82
CA SER A 53 -8.81 1.65 -3.34
C SER A 53 -10.15 2.28 -2.99
N PRO A 54 -11.04 2.47 -3.97
CA PRO A 54 -12.36 3.02 -3.68
C PRO A 54 -13.23 2.08 -2.86
N ASP A 55 -12.88 0.80 -2.80
CA ASP A 55 -13.63 -0.16 -2.00
C ASP A 55 -13.29 -0.11 -0.53
N ILE A 56 -12.26 0.65 -0.15
CA ILE A 56 -11.82 0.74 1.21
C ILE A 56 -12.07 2.18 1.68
N PRO A 57 -12.80 2.37 2.79
CA PRO A 57 -13.07 3.73 3.26
C PRO A 57 -11.80 4.45 3.66
N PHE A 58 -11.82 5.75 3.51
CA PHE A 58 -10.70 6.58 3.90
C PHE A 58 -10.34 6.34 5.36
N GLY A 59 -9.07 6.21 5.62
CA GLY A 59 -8.58 5.96 6.98
C GLY A 59 -8.44 4.49 7.34
N PHE A 60 -8.89 3.59 6.45
CA PHE A 60 -8.77 2.16 6.70
C PHE A 60 -7.72 1.55 5.80
N THR A 61 -7.17 0.43 6.23
CA THR A 61 -6.17 -0.30 5.46
C THR A 61 -6.59 -1.76 5.43
N ARG A 62 -6.57 -2.35 4.23
CA ARG A 62 -6.85 -3.76 4.06
C ARG A 62 -5.62 -4.44 3.52
N GLU A 63 -5.35 -5.65 3.98
CA GLU A 63 -4.21 -6.42 3.53
C GLU A 63 -4.69 -7.61 2.72
N LEU A 64 -4.00 -7.86 1.62
CA LEU A 64 -4.28 -8.98 0.76
C LEU A 64 -2.97 -9.76 0.59
N ASP A 65 -3.05 -11.07 0.76
CA ASP A 65 -1.88 -11.92 0.69
C ASP A 65 -2.05 -12.87 -0.48
N LEU A 66 -1.16 -12.77 -1.46
CA LEU A 66 -1.21 -13.61 -2.64
C LEU A 66 -0.31 -14.84 -2.55
N LEU A 67 0.36 -15.04 -1.43
CA LEU A 67 1.20 -16.23 -1.25
C LEU A 67 0.39 -17.46 -0.98
#